data_d89955cd4d59b993486ae2aab9096942
#
_entry.id   d89955cd4d59b993486ae2aab9096942
#
_cell.length_a   1.000
_cell.length_b   1.000
_cell.length_c   1.000
_cell.angle_alpha   90.00
_cell.angle_beta   90.00
_cell.angle_gamma   90.00
#
_symmetry.space_group_name_H-M   'P 1'
#
loop_
_entity.id
_entity.type
_entity.pdbx_description
1 polymer ?
#
loop_
_entity_poly.entity_id
_entity_poly.type
_entity_poly.pdbx_seq_one_letter_code
_entity_poly.pdbx_strand_id
1 'polypeptide(L)'
;IFLTPTDVMFAAACRTRVTQPRVIVTATHGQMTVREGLGLISTENKRRTALVGIDQWGAMAKVVALLGEYGHKSALYFAGPNEWRDAHTRLDAWRKLAASRSIDSQIVRCHTWDASEAYAHMNHLIDEYGRRGAALPTAVVAANDNQAVGIMRALHEHGLRIPQDISVVGFDDMSGVDNMYPPLTTVHPDFEGLGVAAMRETLRLLGEGGEPTFLTTQHGMGLIPAEVRVRRSLGPAPRR
;
A
#
# COMPACT_ATOMS: atom_id res chain seq x y z
N ILE A 1 -9.82 17.09 -11.97
CA ILE A 1 -9.22 16.08 -11.08
C ILE A 1 -7.87 15.69 -11.65
N PHE A 2 -6.82 15.67 -10.80
CA PHE A 2 -5.47 15.24 -11.15
C PHE A 2 -5.14 13.94 -10.40
N LEU A 3 -4.78 12.88 -11.11
CA LEU A 3 -4.24 11.66 -10.52
C LEU A 3 -2.71 11.80 -10.48
N THR A 4 -2.13 11.70 -9.30
CA THR A 4 -0.70 11.98 -9.09
C THR A 4 -0.01 10.82 -8.37
N PRO A 5 0.20 9.69 -9.05
CA PRO A 5 0.83 8.51 -8.47
C PRO A 5 2.31 8.72 -8.14
N THR A 6 2.99 9.66 -8.80
CA THR A 6 4.42 9.92 -8.59
C THR A 6 4.68 11.32 -8.03
N ASP A 7 5.86 11.53 -7.40
CA ASP A 7 6.26 12.84 -6.87
C ASP A 7 6.38 13.91 -7.96
N VAL A 8 6.83 13.53 -9.15
CA VAL A 8 6.92 14.45 -10.30
C VAL A 8 5.53 14.95 -10.70
N MET A 9 4.55 14.05 -10.81
CA MET A 9 3.18 14.41 -11.14
C MET A 9 2.53 15.25 -10.03
N PHE A 10 2.75 14.88 -8.76
CA PHE A 10 2.24 15.61 -7.62
C PHE A 10 2.82 17.03 -7.57
N ALA A 11 4.13 17.20 -7.72
CA ALA A 11 4.77 18.50 -7.77
C ALA A 11 4.27 19.36 -8.95
N ALA A 12 4.10 18.76 -10.13
CA ALA A 12 3.55 19.44 -11.30
C ALA A 12 2.11 19.91 -11.04
N ALA A 13 1.26 19.04 -10.50
CA ALA A 13 -0.11 19.41 -10.14
C ALA A 13 -0.14 20.57 -9.12
N CYS A 14 0.73 20.55 -8.10
CA CYS A 14 0.81 21.61 -7.10
C CYS A 14 1.27 22.96 -7.69
N ARG A 15 2.23 22.96 -8.60
CA ARG A 15 2.78 24.18 -9.23
C ARG A 15 1.87 24.77 -10.32
N THR A 16 1.01 23.96 -10.93
CA THR A 16 0.13 24.41 -12.00
C THR A 16 -0.81 25.50 -11.51
N ARG A 17 -0.82 26.65 -12.18
CA ARG A 17 -1.81 27.71 -11.94
C ARG A 17 -3.14 27.31 -12.56
N VAL A 18 -4.21 27.37 -11.79
CA VAL A 18 -5.55 27.04 -12.25
C VAL A 18 -6.51 28.19 -11.94
N THR A 19 -7.43 28.44 -12.84
CA THR A 19 -8.54 29.39 -12.67
C THR A 19 -9.78 28.72 -12.09
N GLN A 20 -9.88 27.40 -12.30
CA GLN A 20 -10.97 26.56 -11.83
C GLN A 20 -10.56 25.73 -10.60
N PRO A 21 -11.49 25.31 -9.76
CA PRO A 21 -11.24 24.36 -8.69
C PRO A 21 -10.54 23.09 -9.16
N ARG A 22 -9.71 22.51 -8.33
CA ARG A 22 -9.03 21.24 -8.60
C ARG A 22 -9.04 20.29 -7.40
N VAL A 23 -9.10 19.01 -7.68
CA VAL A 23 -8.89 17.95 -6.72
C VAL A 23 -7.66 17.16 -7.15
N ILE A 24 -6.72 16.95 -6.23
CA ILE A 24 -5.51 16.16 -6.44
C ILE A 24 -5.69 14.84 -5.68
N VAL A 25 -5.71 13.74 -6.42
CA VAL A 25 -5.72 12.38 -5.88
C VAL A 25 -4.28 11.92 -5.72
N THR A 26 -3.87 11.59 -4.51
CA THR A 26 -2.46 11.27 -4.19
C THR A 26 -2.35 10.40 -2.94
N ALA A 27 -1.17 9.86 -2.65
CA ALA A 27 -0.85 9.26 -1.36
C ALA A 27 -0.19 10.27 -0.41
N THR A 28 -0.22 9.99 0.89
CA THR A 28 0.20 10.93 1.95
C THR A 28 1.71 11.17 2.00
N HIS A 29 2.51 10.18 1.64
CA HIS A 29 3.97 10.24 1.66
C HIS A 29 4.55 10.02 0.26
N GLY A 30 5.76 10.47 0.07
CA GLY A 30 6.58 10.34 -1.11
C GLY A 30 7.95 10.93 -0.78
N GLN A 31 8.82 11.12 -1.75
CA GLN A 31 10.02 11.95 -1.58
C GLN A 31 9.65 13.39 -1.20
N MET A 32 8.52 13.87 -1.75
CA MET A 32 7.87 15.13 -1.35
C MET A 32 6.66 14.82 -0.48
N THR A 33 6.61 15.38 0.72
CA THR A 33 5.43 15.27 1.59
C THR A 33 4.25 16.07 1.05
N VAL A 34 3.03 15.72 1.47
CA VAL A 34 1.82 16.52 1.15
C VAL A 34 1.98 17.97 1.64
N ARG A 35 2.58 18.19 2.80
CA ARG A 35 2.82 19.52 3.36
C ARG A 35 3.74 20.37 2.48
N GLU A 36 4.84 19.78 1.98
CA GLU A 36 5.76 20.45 1.05
C GLU A 36 5.06 20.77 -0.27
N GLY A 37 4.30 19.82 -0.83
CA GLY A 37 3.48 20.03 -2.03
C GLY A 37 2.48 21.16 -1.86
N LEU A 38 1.76 21.22 -0.74
CA LEU A 38 0.85 22.31 -0.40
C LEU A 38 1.59 23.66 -0.28
N GLY A 39 2.86 23.64 0.11
CA GLY A 39 3.73 24.83 0.12
C GLY A 39 4.00 25.41 -1.27
N LEU A 40 3.94 24.58 -2.33
CA LEU A 40 4.11 25.02 -3.72
C LEU A 40 2.86 25.68 -4.31
N ILE A 41 1.69 25.51 -3.67
CA ILE A 41 0.43 26.05 -4.14
C ILE A 41 0.33 27.51 -3.67
N SER A 42 0.05 28.45 -4.59
CA SER A 42 -0.17 29.86 -4.23
C SER A 42 -1.35 30.01 -3.28
N THR A 43 -1.34 31.04 -2.44
CA THR A 43 -2.40 31.30 -1.44
C THR A 43 -3.79 31.36 -2.08
N GLU A 44 -3.91 31.95 -3.27
CA GLU A 44 -5.15 32.02 -4.03
C GLU A 44 -5.63 30.61 -4.45
N ASN A 45 -4.72 29.79 -4.95
CA ASN A 45 -5.05 28.46 -5.42
C ASN A 45 -5.32 27.46 -4.29
N LYS A 46 -4.80 27.69 -3.07
CA LYS A 46 -5.09 26.82 -1.91
C LYS A 46 -6.59 26.72 -1.63
N ARG A 47 -7.31 27.82 -1.74
CA ARG A 47 -8.77 27.85 -1.51
C ARG A 47 -9.57 27.08 -2.58
N ARG A 48 -8.94 26.83 -3.72
CA ARG A 48 -9.53 26.10 -4.87
C ARG A 48 -8.95 24.70 -5.04
N THR A 49 -8.21 24.21 -4.05
CA THR A 49 -7.53 22.90 -4.14
C THR A 49 -7.94 22.04 -2.96
N ALA A 50 -8.40 20.81 -3.27
CA ALA A 50 -8.57 19.74 -2.30
C ALA A 50 -7.65 18.56 -2.63
N LEU A 51 -7.25 17.84 -1.60
CA LEU A 51 -6.47 16.60 -1.72
C LEU A 51 -7.28 15.44 -1.15
N VAL A 52 -7.31 14.33 -1.89
CA VAL A 52 -7.98 13.10 -1.47
C VAL A 52 -7.09 11.89 -1.75
N GLY A 53 -7.24 10.82 -1.02
CA GLY A 53 -6.52 9.57 -1.25
C GLY A 53 -7.01 8.42 -0.38
N ILE A 54 -6.42 7.26 -0.59
CA ILE A 54 -6.64 6.09 0.25
C ILE A 54 -5.80 6.22 1.52
N ASP A 55 -6.35 5.81 2.66
CA ASP A 55 -5.61 5.68 3.92
C ASP A 55 -4.67 4.46 3.89
N GLN A 56 -3.58 4.60 3.16
CA GLN A 56 -2.53 3.59 3.03
C GLN A 56 -1.91 3.25 4.39
N TRP A 57 -1.77 4.27 5.26
CA TRP A 57 -1.18 4.09 6.58
C TRP A 57 -2.08 3.24 7.48
N GLY A 58 -3.36 3.59 7.57
CA GLY A 58 -4.36 2.83 8.33
C GLY A 58 -4.51 1.40 7.80
N ALA A 59 -4.41 1.21 6.47
CA ALA A 59 -4.40 -0.11 5.86
C ALA A 59 -3.21 -0.96 6.33
N MET A 60 -1.99 -0.40 6.27
CA MET A 60 -0.79 -1.10 6.74
C MET A 60 -0.82 -1.37 8.26
N ALA A 61 -1.45 -0.48 9.06
CA ALA A 61 -1.63 -0.72 10.49
C ALA A 61 -2.51 -1.94 10.76
N LYS A 62 -3.57 -2.14 9.95
CA LYS A 62 -4.42 -3.33 10.04
C LYS A 62 -3.65 -4.60 9.65
N VAL A 63 -2.84 -4.56 8.59
CA VAL A 63 -2.00 -5.70 8.18
C VAL A 63 -1.03 -6.09 9.28
N VAL A 64 -0.28 -5.12 9.83
CA VAL A 64 0.69 -5.37 10.91
C VAL A 64 0.00 -5.87 12.19
N ALA A 65 -1.20 -5.37 12.52
CA ALA A 65 -1.99 -5.85 13.64
C ALA A 65 -2.37 -7.33 13.46
N LEU A 66 -2.89 -7.69 12.28
CA LEU A 66 -3.23 -9.08 11.95
C LEU A 66 -2.02 -10.01 12.04
N LEU A 67 -0.86 -9.63 11.50
CA LEU A 67 0.35 -10.44 11.62
C LEU A 67 0.69 -10.71 13.10
N GLY A 68 0.57 -9.68 13.95
CA GLY A 68 0.78 -9.82 15.40
C GLY A 68 -0.24 -10.75 16.07
N GLU A 69 -1.51 -10.66 15.71
CA GLU A 69 -2.60 -11.51 16.21
C GLU A 69 -2.39 -12.99 15.81
N TYR A 70 -1.88 -13.24 14.60
CA TYR A 70 -1.51 -14.58 14.14
C TYR A 70 -0.15 -15.06 14.66
N GLY A 71 0.55 -14.25 15.49
CA GLY A 71 1.78 -14.61 16.17
C GLY A 71 3.06 -14.47 15.34
N HIS A 72 3.01 -13.83 14.17
CA HIS A 72 4.19 -13.59 13.35
C HIS A 72 5.16 -12.62 14.02
N LYS A 73 6.43 -13.00 14.12
CA LYS A 73 7.53 -12.20 14.70
C LYS A 73 8.62 -11.87 13.68
N SER A 74 8.54 -12.46 12.49
CA SER A 74 9.46 -12.19 11.39
C SER A 74 8.70 -12.13 10.07
N ALA A 75 9.05 -11.18 9.19
CA ALA A 75 8.38 -11.00 7.91
C ALA A 75 9.33 -10.44 6.84
N LEU A 76 9.07 -10.81 5.57
CA LEU A 76 9.59 -10.10 4.40
C LEU A 76 8.57 -9.05 3.98
N TYR A 77 9.03 -7.86 3.61
CA TYR A 77 8.21 -6.85 2.97
C TYR A 77 8.74 -6.57 1.55
N PHE A 78 7.94 -6.88 0.55
CA PHE A 78 8.24 -6.56 -0.85
C PHE A 78 7.71 -5.17 -1.14
N ALA A 79 8.62 -4.19 -1.23
CA ALA A 79 8.28 -2.81 -1.50
C ALA A 79 8.04 -2.58 -3.00
N GLY A 80 7.12 -1.69 -3.34
CA GLY A 80 6.92 -1.26 -4.72
C GLY A 80 7.98 -0.27 -5.23
N PRO A 81 7.85 0.17 -6.49
CA PRO A 81 8.79 1.08 -7.15
C PRO A 81 8.94 2.42 -6.42
N ASN A 82 10.16 2.88 -6.32
CA ASN A 82 10.53 4.01 -5.47
C ASN A 82 9.98 5.38 -5.95
N GLU A 83 9.61 5.51 -7.21
CA GLU A 83 9.00 6.73 -7.76
C GLU A 83 7.51 6.89 -7.44
N TRP A 84 6.86 5.83 -6.93
CA TRP A 84 5.43 5.82 -6.62
C TRP A 84 5.16 6.24 -5.18
N ARG A 85 4.30 7.23 -5.02
CA ARG A 85 3.91 7.76 -3.71
C ARG A 85 3.21 6.72 -2.84
N ASP A 86 2.37 5.86 -3.44
CA ASP A 86 1.75 4.73 -2.73
C ASP A 86 2.78 3.76 -2.18
N ALA A 87 3.81 3.40 -2.97
CA ALA A 87 4.91 2.55 -2.54
C ALA A 87 5.67 3.16 -1.35
N HIS A 88 5.98 4.46 -1.42
CA HIS A 88 6.60 5.19 -0.31
C HIS A 88 5.74 5.17 0.95
N THR A 89 4.45 5.50 0.83
CA THR A 89 3.55 5.53 1.98
C THR A 89 3.46 4.16 2.66
N ARG A 90 3.28 3.09 1.86
CA ARG A 90 3.20 1.71 2.39
C ARG A 90 4.51 1.29 3.05
N LEU A 91 5.66 1.58 2.44
CA LEU A 91 6.98 1.24 2.98
C LEU A 91 7.27 1.97 4.30
N ASP A 92 6.98 3.27 4.37
CA ASP A 92 7.20 4.07 5.59
C ASP A 92 6.27 3.61 6.73
N ALA A 93 5.01 3.32 6.40
CA ALA A 93 4.08 2.74 7.35
C ALA A 93 4.57 1.38 7.84
N TRP A 94 4.97 0.48 6.93
CA TRP A 94 5.53 -0.83 7.28
C TRP A 94 6.69 -0.72 8.24
N ARG A 95 7.72 0.08 7.91
CA ARG A 95 8.91 0.24 8.75
C ARG A 95 8.58 0.64 10.18
N LYS A 96 7.72 1.66 10.35
CA LYS A 96 7.39 2.18 11.67
C LYS A 96 6.48 1.23 12.44
N LEU A 97 5.49 0.64 11.78
CA LEU A 97 4.49 -0.21 12.42
C LEU A 97 5.05 -1.59 12.76
N ALA A 98 5.85 -2.22 11.88
CA ALA A 98 6.51 -3.49 12.16
C ALA A 98 7.49 -3.35 13.35
N ALA A 99 8.30 -2.29 13.35
CA ALA A 99 9.20 -1.99 14.47
C ALA A 99 8.44 -1.80 15.78
N SER A 100 7.30 -1.08 15.79
CA SER A 100 6.50 -0.85 16.99
C SER A 100 5.88 -2.13 17.56
N ARG A 101 5.77 -3.19 16.76
CA ARG A 101 5.26 -4.52 17.14
C ARG A 101 6.35 -5.57 17.28
N SER A 102 7.63 -5.16 17.26
CA SER A 102 8.79 -6.05 17.35
C SER A 102 8.74 -7.18 16.32
N ILE A 103 8.26 -6.88 15.11
CA ILE A 103 8.34 -7.79 13.96
C ILE A 103 9.72 -7.55 13.31
N ASP A 104 10.58 -8.56 13.34
CA ASP A 104 11.85 -8.56 12.61
C ASP A 104 11.54 -8.56 11.12
N SER A 105 12.02 -7.55 10.40
CA SER A 105 11.56 -7.28 9.03
C SER A 105 12.74 -7.04 8.09
N GLN A 106 12.83 -7.91 7.06
CA GLN A 106 13.68 -7.68 5.90
C GLN A 106 12.88 -7.04 4.77
N ILE A 107 13.42 -5.96 4.18
CA ILE A 107 12.79 -5.26 3.06
C ILE A 107 13.44 -5.70 1.75
N VAL A 108 12.61 -6.18 0.82
CA VAL A 108 12.95 -6.51 -0.55
C VAL A 108 12.48 -5.36 -1.44
N ARG A 109 13.38 -4.72 -2.18
CA ARG A 109 13.03 -3.61 -3.06
C ARG A 109 12.77 -4.11 -4.46
N CYS A 110 11.58 -3.82 -5.00
CA CYS A 110 11.23 -4.04 -6.39
C CYS A 110 11.23 -2.70 -7.15
N HIS A 111 11.63 -2.76 -8.42
CA HIS A 111 11.66 -1.61 -9.32
C HIS A 111 10.37 -1.50 -10.13
N THR A 112 9.60 -2.58 -10.17
CA THR A 112 8.30 -2.68 -10.85
C THR A 112 7.22 -3.19 -9.92
N TRP A 113 5.98 -3.12 -10.38
CA TRP A 113 4.83 -3.76 -9.73
C TRP A 113 4.60 -5.20 -10.19
N ASP A 114 5.52 -5.76 -11.01
CA ASP A 114 5.30 -7.00 -11.74
C ASP A 114 5.55 -8.25 -10.89
N ALA A 115 4.75 -9.26 -11.16
CA ALA A 115 4.86 -10.57 -10.53
C ALA A 115 6.22 -11.24 -10.81
N SER A 116 6.77 -11.04 -12.01
CA SER A 116 8.03 -11.67 -12.45
C SER A 116 9.24 -11.20 -11.65
N GLU A 117 9.32 -9.92 -11.29
CA GLU A 117 10.40 -9.40 -10.46
C GLU A 117 10.31 -9.95 -9.03
N ALA A 118 9.11 -9.91 -8.45
CA ALA A 118 8.87 -10.45 -7.11
C ALA A 118 9.14 -11.96 -7.04
N TYR A 119 8.77 -12.71 -8.09
CA TYR A 119 9.11 -14.12 -8.24
C TYR A 119 10.63 -14.34 -8.24
N ALA A 120 11.38 -13.59 -9.03
CA ALA A 120 12.85 -13.71 -9.10
C ALA A 120 13.51 -13.42 -7.74
N HIS A 121 13.08 -12.34 -7.06
CA HIS A 121 13.57 -12.00 -5.74
C HIS A 121 13.25 -13.07 -4.69
N MET A 122 12.03 -13.64 -4.73
CA MET A 122 11.63 -14.67 -3.76
C MET A 122 12.43 -15.96 -3.96
N ASN A 123 12.65 -16.40 -5.22
CA ASN A 123 13.53 -17.54 -5.51
C ASN A 123 14.94 -17.33 -4.96
N HIS A 124 15.53 -16.16 -5.24
CA HIS A 124 16.85 -15.82 -4.73
C HIS A 124 16.95 -15.90 -3.19
N LEU A 125 15.93 -15.38 -2.50
CA LEU A 125 15.87 -15.42 -1.04
C LEU A 125 15.73 -16.86 -0.52
N ILE A 126 14.89 -17.68 -1.11
CA ILE A 126 14.73 -19.10 -0.71
C ILE A 126 16.09 -19.83 -0.81
N ASP A 127 16.79 -19.65 -1.93
CA ASP A 127 18.12 -20.23 -2.14
C ASP A 127 19.16 -19.69 -1.16
N GLU A 128 19.12 -18.39 -0.85
CA GLU A 128 20.05 -17.73 0.08
C GLU A 128 19.85 -18.26 1.50
N TYR A 129 18.61 -18.33 1.97
CA TYR A 129 18.29 -18.87 3.30
C TYR A 129 18.64 -20.35 3.40
N GLY A 130 18.37 -21.14 2.34
CA GLY A 130 18.75 -22.55 2.25
C GLY A 130 20.27 -22.75 2.34
N ARG A 131 21.06 -21.98 1.59
CA ARG A 131 22.54 -22.04 1.66
C ARG A 131 23.11 -21.67 3.03
N ARG A 132 22.43 -20.78 3.77
CA ARG A 132 22.83 -20.38 5.11
C ARG A 132 22.34 -21.35 6.20
N GLY A 133 21.52 -22.35 5.86
CA GLY A 133 20.84 -23.20 6.84
C GLY A 133 19.89 -22.41 7.76
N ALA A 134 19.41 -21.25 7.31
CA ALA A 134 18.53 -20.37 8.05
C ALA A 134 17.06 -20.58 7.63
N ALA A 135 16.15 -20.42 8.57
CA ALA A 135 14.73 -20.47 8.26
C ALA A 135 14.25 -19.13 7.66
N LEU A 136 13.42 -19.20 6.61
CA LEU A 136 12.72 -18.04 6.07
C LEU A 136 11.85 -17.36 7.16
N PRO A 137 11.60 -16.05 7.08
CA PRO A 137 10.55 -15.40 7.88
C PRO A 137 9.19 -16.08 7.72
N THR A 138 8.34 -15.95 8.73
CA THR A 138 7.06 -16.69 8.77
C THR A 138 5.93 -16.03 7.97
N ALA A 139 6.14 -14.80 7.52
CA ALA A 139 5.19 -14.08 6.69
C ALA A 139 5.88 -13.29 5.57
N VAL A 140 5.16 -13.07 4.49
CA VAL A 140 5.52 -12.13 3.41
C VAL A 140 4.38 -11.16 3.21
N VAL A 141 4.69 -9.87 3.17
CA VAL A 141 3.76 -8.81 2.80
C VAL A 141 4.24 -8.19 1.49
N ALA A 142 3.41 -8.25 0.47
CA ALA A 142 3.67 -7.63 -0.82
C ALA A 142 3.00 -6.25 -0.91
N ALA A 143 3.66 -5.29 -1.54
CA ALA A 143 3.09 -3.96 -1.72
C ALA A 143 1.91 -3.93 -2.71
N ASN A 144 1.76 -4.96 -3.55
CA ASN A 144 0.55 -5.18 -4.35
C ASN A 144 0.28 -6.68 -4.59
N ASP A 145 -0.87 -7.00 -5.16
CA ASP A 145 -1.29 -8.37 -5.43
C ASP A 145 -0.49 -9.04 -6.57
N ASN A 146 -0.05 -8.28 -7.57
CA ASN A 146 0.81 -8.84 -8.62
C ASN A 146 2.13 -9.39 -8.04
N GLN A 147 2.77 -8.64 -7.14
CA GLN A 147 3.95 -9.13 -6.43
C GLN A 147 3.61 -10.38 -5.60
N ALA A 148 2.45 -10.38 -4.91
CA ALA A 148 2.01 -11.54 -4.14
C ALA A 148 1.84 -12.79 -5.03
N VAL A 149 1.31 -12.65 -6.25
CA VAL A 149 1.21 -13.75 -7.24
C VAL A 149 2.59 -14.34 -7.55
N GLY A 150 3.58 -13.50 -7.82
CA GLY A 150 4.94 -13.94 -8.09
C GLY A 150 5.58 -14.66 -6.90
N ILE A 151 5.39 -14.10 -5.70
CA ILE A 151 5.87 -14.68 -4.44
C ILE A 151 5.23 -16.06 -4.20
N MET A 152 3.90 -16.17 -4.32
CA MET A 152 3.18 -17.42 -4.09
C MET A 152 3.61 -18.51 -5.07
N ARG A 153 3.87 -18.14 -6.34
CA ARG A 153 4.41 -19.06 -7.33
C ARG A 153 5.78 -19.59 -6.91
N ALA A 154 6.72 -18.72 -6.51
CA ALA A 154 8.04 -19.12 -6.06
C ALA A 154 7.97 -20.06 -4.86
N LEU A 155 7.15 -19.75 -3.86
CA LEU A 155 6.94 -20.57 -2.68
C LEU A 155 6.40 -21.97 -3.07
N HIS A 156 5.42 -22.02 -3.97
CA HIS A 156 4.84 -23.27 -4.45
C HIS A 156 5.86 -24.15 -5.18
N GLU A 157 6.65 -23.58 -6.08
CA GLU A 157 7.68 -24.30 -6.85
C GLU A 157 8.78 -24.90 -5.94
N HIS A 158 9.04 -24.28 -4.77
CA HIS A 158 9.95 -24.79 -3.74
C HIS A 158 9.25 -25.69 -2.69
N GLY A 159 8.00 -26.05 -2.88
CA GLY A 159 7.25 -26.94 -1.99
C GLY A 159 6.87 -26.32 -0.64
N LEU A 160 6.95 -25.00 -0.50
CA LEU A 160 6.55 -24.27 0.71
C LEU A 160 5.03 -24.04 0.72
N ARG A 161 4.38 -24.50 1.78
CA ARG A 161 2.92 -24.45 1.90
C ARG A 161 2.46 -23.10 2.47
N ILE A 162 1.47 -22.52 1.82
CA ILE A 162 0.82 -21.29 2.23
C ILE A 162 -0.56 -21.64 2.80
N PRO A 163 -0.89 -21.25 4.04
CA PRO A 163 -0.12 -20.45 5.01
C PRO A 163 0.74 -21.28 6.00
N GLN A 164 0.79 -22.63 5.89
CA GLN A 164 1.33 -23.51 6.94
C GLN A 164 2.82 -23.27 7.22
N ASP A 165 3.62 -23.00 6.19
CA ASP A 165 5.05 -22.76 6.32
C ASP A 165 5.37 -21.26 6.27
N ILE A 166 4.59 -20.49 5.50
CA ILE A 166 4.74 -19.03 5.34
C ILE A 166 3.39 -18.40 4.93
N SER A 167 2.99 -17.35 5.62
CA SER A 167 1.80 -16.55 5.28
C SER A 167 2.13 -15.51 4.20
N VAL A 168 1.15 -15.22 3.33
CA VAL A 168 1.28 -14.19 2.29
C VAL A 168 0.12 -13.21 2.38
N VAL A 169 0.43 -11.90 2.34
CA VAL A 169 -0.55 -10.80 2.32
C VAL A 169 -0.22 -9.88 1.15
N GLY A 170 -1.25 -9.53 0.36
CA GLY A 170 -1.17 -8.61 -0.77
C GLY A 170 -1.79 -7.24 -0.49
N PHE A 171 -1.96 -6.47 -1.55
CA PHE A 171 -2.62 -5.16 -1.55
C PHE A 171 -3.26 -4.93 -2.92
N ASP A 172 -4.44 -4.33 -2.99
CA ASP A 172 -5.28 -3.87 -4.10
C ASP A 172 -6.57 -4.70 -4.30
N ASP A 173 -6.65 -5.92 -3.78
CA ASP A 173 -7.77 -6.86 -3.97
C ASP A 173 -8.18 -7.01 -5.45
N MET A 174 -7.17 -7.29 -6.29
CA MET A 174 -7.37 -7.47 -7.73
C MET A 174 -8.37 -8.57 -8.04
N SER A 175 -9.07 -8.42 -9.17
CA SER A 175 -9.98 -9.47 -9.65
C SER A 175 -9.25 -10.82 -9.79
N GLY A 176 -9.80 -11.86 -9.19
CA GLY A 176 -9.30 -13.23 -9.28
C GLY A 176 -8.40 -13.67 -8.13
N VAL A 177 -7.94 -12.76 -7.25
CA VAL A 177 -7.07 -13.16 -6.11
C VAL A 177 -7.82 -14.00 -5.07
N ASP A 178 -9.13 -13.91 -5.02
CA ASP A 178 -10.03 -14.76 -4.22
C ASP A 178 -10.16 -16.19 -4.78
N ASN A 179 -9.80 -16.39 -6.05
CA ASN A 179 -9.79 -17.69 -6.75
C ASN A 179 -8.38 -18.30 -6.86
N MET A 180 -7.37 -17.67 -6.26
CA MET A 180 -6.02 -18.27 -6.17
C MET A 180 -6.01 -19.46 -5.21
N TYR A 181 -4.94 -20.24 -5.24
CA TYR A 181 -4.74 -21.36 -4.32
C TYR A 181 -3.45 -21.20 -3.52
N PRO A 182 -3.57 -20.89 -2.20
CA PRO A 182 -4.81 -20.54 -1.49
C PRO A 182 -5.33 -19.14 -1.89
N PRO A 183 -6.63 -18.82 -1.64
CA PRO A 183 -7.16 -17.47 -1.82
C PRO A 183 -6.34 -16.42 -1.05
N LEU A 184 -5.95 -15.34 -1.74
CA LEU A 184 -5.04 -14.33 -1.20
C LEU A 184 -5.74 -13.39 -0.20
N THR A 185 -5.17 -13.31 1.00
CA THR A 185 -5.45 -12.23 1.96
C THR A 185 -4.82 -10.95 1.43
N THR A 186 -5.62 -9.88 1.32
CA THR A 186 -5.15 -8.64 0.72
C THR A 186 -5.87 -7.42 1.30
N VAL A 187 -5.28 -6.25 1.14
CA VAL A 187 -5.95 -4.98 1.44
C VAL A 187 -6.85 -4.63 0.26
N HIS A 188 -8.10 -4.27 0.56
CA HIS A 188 -9.09 -3.76 -0.38
C HIS A 188 -9.23 -2.24 -0.22
N PRO A 189 -8.62 -1.42 -1.10
CA PRO A 189 -8.87 0.01 -1.15
C PRO A 189 -10.26 0.28 -1.75
N ASP A 190 -11.02 1.18 -1.17
CA ASP A 190 -12.30 1.63 -1.73
C ASP A 190 -12.05 2.67 -2.85
N PHE A 191 -11.67 2.19 -4.04
CA PHE A 191 -11.43 3.06 -5.19
C PHE A 191 -12.71 3.71 -5.71
N GLU A 192 -13.87 3.06 -5.58
CA GLU A 192 -15.16 3.65 -5.92
C GLU A 192 -15.47 4.82 -4.99
N GLY A 193 -15.35 4.61 -3.68
CA GLY A 193 -15.49 5.66 -2.68
C GLY A 193 -14.52 6.81 -2.87
N LEU A 194 -13.26 6.51 -3.28
CA LEU A 194 -12.29 7.55 -3.64
C LEU A 194 -12.76 8.39 -4.83
N GLY A 195 -13.29 7.76 -5.88
CA GLY A 195 -13.85 8.44 -7.04
C GLY A 195 -15.03 9.35 -6.65
N VAL A 196 -15.95 8.82 -5.85
CA VAL A 196 -17.10 9.58 -5.32
C VAL A 196 -16.62 10.77 -4.47
N ALA A 197 -15.67 10.57 -3.59
CA ALA A 197 -15.11 11.63 -2.75
C ALA A 197 -14.43 12.73 -3.57
N ALA A 198 -13.63 12.36 -4.58
CA ALA A 198 -12.99 13.31 -5.48
C ALA A 198 -14.02 14.16 -6.24
N MET A 199 -15.11 13.55 -6.71
CA MET A 199 -16.18 14.26 -7.39
C MET A 199 -16.94 15.19 -6.45
N ARG A 200 -17.30 14.72 -5.25
CA ARG A 200 -17.98 15.55 -4.22
C ARG A 200 -17.15 16.77 -3.85
N GLU A 201 -15.83 16.58 -3.65
CA GLU A 201 -14.93 17.71 -3.38
C GLU A 201 -14.86 18.68 -4.55
N THR A 202 -14.93 18.20 -5.79
CA THR A 202 -15.00 19.06 -6.97
C THR A 202 -16.27 19.93 -6.94
N LEU A 203 -17.45 19.33 -6.72
CA LEU A 203 -18.73 20.03 -6.61
C LEU A 203 -18.75 21.03 -5.45
N ARG A 204 -18.23 20.64 -4.27
CA ARG A 204 -18.10 21.52 -3.13
C ARG A 204 -17.26 22.77 -3.45
N LEU A 205 -16.12 22.60 -4.11
CA LEU A 205 -15.27 23.70 -4.52
C LEU A 205 -15.90 24.60 -5.61
N LEU A 206 -16.84 24.07 -6.37
CA LEU A 206 -17.65 24.84 -7.34
C LEU A 206 -18.83 25.57 -6.67
N GLY A 207 -19.10 25.31 -5.39
CA GLY A 207 -20.25 25.87 -4.68
C GLY A 207 -21.56 25.12 -4.91
N GLU A 208 -21.49 23.93 -5.51
CA GLU A 208 -22.66 23.07 -5.87
C GLU A 208 -22.81 21.87 -4.92
N GLY A 209 -21.94 21.71 -3.92
CA GLY A 209 -21.88 20.55 -3.02
C GLY A 209 -22.09 20.87 -1.55
N GLY A 210 -22.42 19.83 -0.78
CA GLY A 210 -22.55 19.90 0.69
C GLY A 210 -21.22 19.70 1.43
N GLU A 211 -21.30 19.31 2.71
CA GLU A 211 -20.15 19.08 3.58
C GLU A 211 -19.20 17.99 3.07
N PRO A 212 -17.88 18.12 3.35
CA PRO A 212 -16.91 17.07 3.01
C PRO A 212 -17.27 15.73 3.67
N THR A 213 -17.16 14.65 2.94
CA THR A 213 -17.53 13.29 3.40
C THR A 213 -16.34 12.45 3.84
N PHE A 214 -15.30 13.05 4.42
CA PHE A 214 -14.13 12.31 4.89
C PHE A 214 -14.28 11.91 6.35
N LEU A 215 -14.05 10.63 6.63
CA LEU A 215 -14.00 10.12 8.00
C LEU A 215 -12.71 10.51 8.72
N THR A 216 -11.64 10.74 7.97
CA THR A 216 -10.30 11.05 8.50
C THR A 216 -9.64 12.11 7.62
N THR A 217 -8.97 13.07 8.25
CA THR A 217 -8.11 14.02 7.55
C THR A 217 -6.70 13.95 8.11
N GLN A 218 -5.71 13.90 7.22
CA GLN A 218 -4.30 13.99 7.59
C GLN A 218 -3.60 15.06 6.76
N HIS A 219 -2.95 16.01 7.43
CA HIS A 219 -2.25 17.12 6.78
C HIS A 219 -3.10 17.92 5.79
N GLY A 220 -4.43 18.03 6.00
CA GLY A 220 -5.35 18.73 5.10
C GLY A 220 -5.77 17.91 3.86
N MET A 221 -5.56 16.60 3.87
CA MET A 221 -5.97 15.66 2.85
C MET A 221 -7.10 14.78 3.38
N GLY A 222 -8.18 14.63 2.63
CA GLY A 222 -9.26 13.69 2.93
C GLY A 222 -8.84 12.26 2.61
N LEU A 223 -9.03 11.34 3.55
CA LEU A 223 -8.63 9.95 3.42
C LEU A 223 -9.82 9.01 3.41
N ILE A 224 -9.84 8.10 2.44
CA ILE A 224 -10.80 7.01 2.32
C ILE A 224 -10.19 5.77 2.97
N PRO A 225 -10.88 5.13 3.93
CA PRO A 225 -10.36 3.94 4.58
C PRO A 225 -10.24 2.77 3.61
N ALA A 226 -9.28 1.86 3.89
CA ALA A 226 -9.18 0.57 3.23
C ALA A 226 -9.46 -0.55 4.22
N GLU A 227 -9.92 -1.70 3.73
CA GLU A 227 -10.22 -2.88 4.53
C GLU A 227 -9.20 -3.99 4.25
N VAL A 228 -9.03 -4.92 5.20
CA VAL A 228 -8.29 -6.16 4.92
C VAL A 228 -9.28 -7.28 4.67
N ARG A 229 -9.21 -7.88 3.51
CA ARG A 229 -9.95 -9.07 3.13
C ARG A 229 -9.15 -10.30 3.56
N VAL A 230 -9.43 -10.81 4.76
CA VAL A 230 -8.74 -11.99 5.28
C VAL A 230 -9.24 -13.23 4.54
N ARG A 231 -8.30 -13.96 3.92
CA ARG A 231 -8.55 -15.21 3.20
C ARG A 231 -7.59 -16.31 3.69
N ARG A 232 -7.33 -17.34 2.87
CA ARG A 232 -6.61 -18.54 3.32
C ARG A 232 -5.09 -18.47 3.17
N SER A 233 -4.53 -17.41 2.61
CA SER A 233 -3.07 -17.22 2.51
C SER A 233 -2.42 -16.70 3.79
N LEU A 234 -3.23 -16.28 4.78
CA LEU A 234 -2.78 -15.88 6.11
C LEU A 234 -3.26 -16.91 7.15
N GLY A 235 -2.39 -17.36 8.02
CA GLY A 235 -2.67 -18.30 9.10
C GLY A 235 -1.72 -18.10 10.29
N PRO A 236 -1.88 -18.89 11.36
CA PRO A 236 -1.00 -18.81 12.52
C PRO A 236 0.47 -19.03 12.16
N ALA A 237 1.36 -18.25 12.79
CA ALA A 237 2.79 -18.42 12.59
C ALA A 237 3.23 -19.87 12.91
N PRO A 238 4.02 -20.52 12.04
CA PRO A 238 4.50 -21.86 12.30
C PRO A 238 5.34 -21.90 13.58
N ARG A 239 5.13 -22.94 14.37
CA ARG A 239 5.98 -23.21 15.54
C ARG A 239 7.33 -23.74 15.03
N ARG A 240 8.37 -22.96 15.21
CA ARG A 240 9.77 -23.31 14.87
C ARG A 240 10.61 -23.39 16.12
#